data_070590080bedf39166475a953f56a707
#
_entry.id   070590080bedf39166475a953f56a707
#
_cell.length_a   1.000
_cell.length_b   1.000
_cell.length_c   1.000
_cell.angle_alpha   90.00
_cell.angle_beta   90.00
_cell.angle_gamma   90.00
#
_symmetry.space_group_name_H-M   'P 1'
#
loop_
_entity.id
_entity.type
_entity.pdbx_description
1 polymer ?
#
loop_
_entity_poly.entity_id
_entity_poly.type
_entity_poly.pdbx_seq_one_letter_code
_entity_poly.pdbx_strand_id
1 'polypeptide(L)'
;MCAAVIDMLVTTLIHYLDATSNKNFENRYLSGKITLELVPQGTLAERLRAHAAGIPAFFTPTGANTAVETGTIPQRYNEGGAQHGIAIGGVPKEAREFNGKRYVLEPALAGDVALIRAWKVDEVGNCVFRLVPDSPSFLMN
;
A
#
# COMPACT_ATOMS: atom_id res chain seq x y z
N MET A 1 -17.76 15.63 -15.30
CA MET A 1 -17.83 14.20 -15.60
C MET A 1 -16.49 13.59 -15.24
N CYS A 2 -16.24 13.37 -13.95
CA CYS A 2 -15.03 12.75 -13.39
C CYS A 2 -15.46 11.68 -12.41
N ALA A 3 -15.76 10.50 -12.94
CA ALA A 3 -16.12 9.32 -12.16
C ALA A 3 -15.07 8.22 -12.28
N ALA A 4 -13.79 8.56 -12.38
CA ALA A 4 -12.77 7.60 -12.73
C ALA A 4 -11.55 7.59 -11.81
N VAL A 5 -11.61 8.08 -10.58
CA VAL A 5 -10.41 8.20 -9.74
C VAL A 5 -10.56 7.61 -8.35
N ILE A 6 -11.56 6.79 -8.12
CA ILE A 6 -11.62 6.00 -6.88
C ILE A 6 -11.50 4.50 -7.20
N ASP A 7 -10.73 4.16 -8.20
CA ASP A 7 -10.12 2.83 -8.32
C ASP A 7 -8.77 2.88 -7.60
N MET A 8 -8.82 3.19 -6.32
CA MET A 8 -7.66 3.60 -5.65
C MET A 8 -7.07 2.54 -4.78
N LEU A 9 -5.82 2.47 -4.94
CA LEU A 9 -4.77 2.15 -4.00
C LEU A 9 -5.23 2.22 -2.55
N VAL A 10 -5.87 1.22 -2.07
CA VAL A 10 -6.00 1.00 -0.64
C VAL A 10 -4.82 0.17 -0.22
N THR A 11 -3.83 0.89 0.13
CA THR A 11 -2.61 0.34 0.66
C THR A 11 -2.84 -0.27 2.01
N THR A 12 -2.17 -1.34 2.21
CA THR A 12 -2.12 -2.20 3.37
C THR A 12 -1.89 -1.46 4.69
N LEU A 13 -2.92 -0.85 5.20
CA LEU A 13 -3.06 -0.63 6.62
C LEU A 13 -3.81 -1.81 7.28
N ILE A 14 -4.00 -2.89 6.54
CA ILE A 14 -4.80 -4.04 6.95
C ILE A 14 -4.12 -4.86 8.06
N HIS A 15 -2.84 -4.70 8.27
CA HIS A 15 -2.13 -5.48 9.28
C HIS A 15 -2.18 -4.90 10.70
N TYR A 16 -2.71 -3.69 10.87
CA TYR A 16 -2.75 -3.02 12.17
C TYR A 16 -4.11 -2.54 12.63
N LEU A 17 -5.09 -2.55 11.76
CA LEU A 17 -6.47 -2.36 12.15
C LEU A 17 -7.08 -3.75 12.22
N ASP A 18 -7.36 -4.17 13.45
CA ASP A 18 -8.14 -5.34 13.80
C ASP A 18 -8.98 -5.84 12.61
N ALA A 19 -8.65 -7.03 12.11
CA ALA A 19 -9.30 -7.66 10.96
C ALA A 19 -10.83 -7.77 11.12
N THR A 20 -11.34 -7.44 12.29
CA THR A 20 -12.76 -7.42 12.62
C THR A 20 -13.46 -6.11 12.24
N SER A 21 -12.72 -5.01 11.98
CA SER A 21 -13.34 -3.68 11.87
C SER A 21 -13.65 -3.21 10.45
N ASN A 22 -13.08 -3.81 9.40
CA ASN A 22 -13.32 -3.33 8.03
C ASN A 22 -13.85 -4.40 7.06
N LYS A 23 -14.82 -5.17 7.47
CA LYS A 23 -15.50 -6.17 6.63
C LYS A 23 -16.06 -5.59 5.32
N ASN A 24 -16.39 -4.30 5.30
CA ASN A 24 -16.90 -3.65 4.09
C ASN A 24 -15.83 -3.58 2.98
N PHE A 25 -14.57 -3.30 3.34
CA PHE A 25 -13.48 -3.26 2.38
C PHE A 25 -13.16 -4.67 1.85
N GLU A 26 -12.98 -5.61 2.77
CA GLU A 26 -12.71 -7.01 2.43
C GLU A 26 -13.80 -7.57 1.52
N ASN A 27 -15.07 -7.39 1.86
CA ASN A 27 -16.19 -7.83 1.06
C ASN A 27 -16.23 -7.21 -0.34
N ARG A 28 -15.84 -5.94 -0.47
CA ARG A 28 -15.75 -5.27 -1.78
C ARG A 28 -14.61 -5.82 -2.63
N TYR A 29 -13.45 -6.09 -2.06
CA TYR A 29 -12.35 -6.72 -2.77
C TYR A 29 -12.71 -8.15 -3.19
N LEU A 30 -13.18 -8.97 -2.25
CA LEU A 30 -13.54 -10.36 -2.50
C LEU A 30 -14.71 -10.50 -3.49
N SER A 31 -15.61 -9.52 -3.59
CA SER A 31 -16.70 -9.50 -4.58
C SER A 31 -16.31 -8.90 -5.93
N GLY A 32 -15.05 -8.48 -6.12
CA GLY A 32 -14.55 -7.92 -7.37
C GLY A 32 -14.96 -6.47 -7.65
N LYS A 33 -15.44 -5.74 -6.63
CA LYS A 33 -15.93 -4.35 -6.80
C LYS A 33 -14.85 -3.29 -6.72
N ILE A 34 -13.69 -3.63 -6.18
CA ILE A 34 -12.54 -2.72 -6.07
C ILE A 34 -11.26 -3.39 -6.52
N THR A 35 -10.31 -2.58 -6.97
CA THR A 35 -8.95 -3.00 -7.29
C THR A 35 -8.06 -2.75 -6.09
N LEU A 36 -7.20 -3.71 -5.75
CA LEU A 36 -6.30 -3.67 -4.61
C LEU A 36 -4.87 -3.98 -5.04
N GLU A 37 -3.94 -3.11 -4.69
CA GLU A 37 -2.52 -3.42 -4.72
C GLU A 37 -2.03 -3.64 -3.28
N LEU A 38 -1.49 -4.82 -2.98
CA LEU A 38 -0.89 -5.11 -1.68
C LEU A 38 0.57 -4.65 -1.69
N VAL A 39 0.88 -3.69 -0.83
CA VAL A 39 2.22 -3.12 -0.69
C VAL A 39 2.62 -3.13 0.79
N PRO A 40 3.84 -3.54 1.15
CA PRO A 40 4.32 -3.42 2.53
C PRO A 40 4.29 -1.96 2.99
N GLN A 41 3.90 -1.70 4.23
CA GLN A 41 3.69 -0.34 4.73
C GLN A 41 4.93 0.57 4.58
N GLY A 42 6.12 0.06 4.94
CA GLY A 42 7.36 0.83 4.76
C GLY A 42 7.65 1.15 3.29
N THR A 43 7.35 0.21 2.39
CA THR A 43 7.49 0.42 0.94
C THR A 43 6.53 1.51 0.45
N LEU A 44 5.30 1.55 0.97
CA LEU A 44 4.37 2.63 0.62
C LEU A 44 4.89 4.00 1.01
N ALA A 45 5.30 4.14 2.27
CA ALA A 45 5.86 5.40 2.77
C ALA A 45 7.05 5.84 1.92
N GLU A 46 7.92 4.89 1.55
CA GLU A 46 9.08 5.16 0.72
C GLU A 46 8.70 5.51 -0.73
N ARG A 47 7.68 4.90 -1.30
CA ARG A 47 7.14 5.26 -2.64
C ARG A 47 6.65 6.71 -2.68
N LEU A 48 5.94 7.16 -1.64
CA LEU A 48 5.49 8.55 -1.49
C LEU A 48 6.67 9.50 -1.31
N ARG A 49 7.65 9.13 -0.46
CA ARG A 49 8.87 9.90 -0.24
C ARG A 49 9.70 10.02 -1.51
N ALA A 50 9.84 8.94 -2.26
CA ALA A 50 10.57 8.92 -3.53
C ALA A 50 9.94 9.90 -4.54
N HIS A 51 8.61 9.91 -4.66
CA HIS A 51 7.92 10.85 -5.53
C HIS A 51 8.20 12.32 -5.12
N ALA A 52 8.08 12.63 -3.84
CA ALA A 52 8.36 13.98 -3.31
C ALA A 52 9.81 14.42 -3.56
N ALA A 53 10.76 13.47 -3.60
CA ALA A 53 12.17 13.70 -3.87
C ALA A 53 12.53 13.69 -5.38
N GLY A 54 11.58 13.49 -6.28
CA GLY A 54 11.83 13.37 -7.72
C GLY A 54 12.52 12.05 -8.12
N ILE A 55 12.50 11.03 -7.27
CA ILE A 55 13.07 9.70 -7.54
C ILE A 55 11.98 8.85 -8.20
N PRO A 56 12.15 8.39 -9.46
CA PRO A 56 11.07 7.71 -10.19
C PRO A 56 10.79 6.30 -9.68
N ALA A 57 11.80 5.60 -9.14
CA ALA A 57 11.72 4.25 -8.59
C ALA A 57 12.94 3.96 -7.72
N PHE A 58 12.83 2.95 -6.86
CA PHE A 58 13.93 2.50 -6.00
C PHE A 58 13.90 0.99 -5.80
N PHE A 59 15.02 0.42 -5.41
CA PHE A 59 15.12 -0.99 -5.05
C PHE A 59 15.02 -1.18 -3.53
N THR A 60 14.17 -2.13 -3.11
CA THR A 60 13.99 -2.49 -1.70
C THR A 60 14.08 -4.01 -1.53
N PRO A 61 14.66 -4.50 -0.43
CA PRO A 61 14.63 -5.93 -0.12
C PRO A 61 13.27 -6.40 0.41
N THR A 62 12.39 -5.46 0.79
CA THR A 62 11.06 -5.78 1.32
C THR A 62 10.17 -6.30 0.20
N GLY A 63 9.61 -7.49 0.40
CA GLY A 63 8.78 -8.16 -0.61
C GLY A 63 9.57 -9.05 -1.58
N ALA A 64 10.91 -9.04 -1.54
CA ALA A 64 11.72 -9.97 -2.31
C ALA A 64 11.45 -11.43 -1.89
N ASN A 65 11.43 -12.35 -2.87
CA ASN A 65 11.12 -13.77 -2.70
C ASN A 65 9.70 -14.04 -2.13
N THR A 66 8.76 -13.13 -2.31
CA THR A 66 7.38 -13.27 -1.86
C THR A 66 6.38 -13.16 -3.02
N ALA A 67 5.10 -13.34 -2.73
CA ALA A 67 3.99 -13.13 -3.66
C ALA A 67 3.92 -11.68 -4.21
N VAL A 68 4.53 -10.71 -3.52
CA VAL A 68 4.66 -9.32 -3.97
C VAL A 68 5.60 -9.23 -5.17
N GLU A 69 6.73 -9.93 -5.13
CA GLU A 69 7.68 -9.99 -6.24
C GLU A 69 7.08 -10.74 -7.43
N THR A 70 6.50 -11.92 -7.17
CA THR A 70 6.01 -12.81 -8.24
C THR A 70 4.70 -12.35 -8.86
N GLY A 71 4.01 -11.38 -8.25
CA GLY A 71 2.73 -10.88 -8.75
C GLY A 71 1.62 -11.92 -8.70
N THR A 72 1.68 -12.88 -7.78
CA THR A 72 0.68 -13.95 -7.69
C THR A 72 -0.61 -13.53 -6.97
N ILE A 73 -0.59 -12.35 -6.31
CA ILE A 73 -1.76 -11.82 -5.61
C ILE A 73 -2.65 -11.09 -6.62
N PRO A 74 -3.90 -11.52 -6.83
CA PRO A 74 -4.81 -10.82 -7.73
C PRO A 74 -5.09 -9.40 -7.27
N GLN A 75 -5.08 -8.46 -8.21
CA GLN A 75 -5.47 -7.07 -7.93
C GLN A 75 -6.98 -6.91 -7.92
N ARG A 76 -7.69 -7.68 -8.76
CA ARG A 76 -9.17 -7.66 -8.81
C ARG A 76 -9.72 -9.01 -9.23
N TYR A 77 -10.77 -9.43 -8.56
CA TYR A 77 -11.58 -10.57 -9.00
C TYR A 77 -12.67 -10.14 -9.98
N ASN A 78 -13.20 -11.09 -10.75
CA ASN A 78 -14.41 -10.87 -11.54
C ASN A 78 -15.61 -10.57 -10.62
N GLU A 79 -16.62 -9.92 -11.16
CA GLU A 79 -17.86 -9.65 -10.43
C GLU A 79 -18.46 -10.97 -9.91
N GLY A 80 -18.79 -11.00 -8.62
CA GLY A 80 -19.21 -12.22 -7.93
C GLY A 80 -18.10 -12.92 -7.14
N GLY A 81 -16.83 -12.50 -7.30
CA GLY A 81 -15.72 -12.89 -6.43
C GLY A 81 -14.78 -13.97 -6.99
N ALA A 82 -13.92 -14.46 -6.12
CA ALA A 82 -12.81 -15.37 -6.47
C ALA A 82 -13.23 -16.64 -7.25
N GLN A 83 -14.43 -17.13 -6.99
CA GLN A 83 -15.00 -18.30 -7.69
C GLN A 83 -15.31 -18.03 -9.17
N HIS A 84 -15.42 -16.78 -9.58
CA HIS A 84 -15.67 -16.36 -10.95
C HIS A 84 -14.37 -15.99 -11.70
N GLY A 85 -13.21 -16.21 -11.07
CA GLY A 85 -11.89 -15.97 -11.65
C GLY A 85 -11.33 -14.58 -11.39
N ILE A 86 -10.22 -14.27 -12.04
CA ILE A 86 -9.43 -13.06 -11.83
C ILE A 86 -9.68 -12.11 -13.01
N ALA A 87 -10.11 -10.88 -12.70
CA ALA A 87 -10.29 -9.80 -13.69
C ALA A 87 -8.96 -9.09 -13.96
N ILE A 88 -8.17 -8.80 -12.89
CA ILE A 88 -6.86 -8.18 -12.99
C ILE A 88 -5.89 -8.99 -12.13
N GLY A 89 -4.91 -9.62 -12.79
CA GLY A 89 -3.83 -10.33 -12.11
C GLY A 89 -2.87 -9.36 -11.42
N GLY A 90 -2.07 -9.89 -10.50
CA GLY A 90 -0.93 -9.14 -9.98
C GLY A 90 0.15 -8.97 -11.04
N VAL A 91 0.98 -7.96 -10.88
CA VAL A 91 2.08 -7.65 -11.78
C VAL A 91 3.40 -8.08 -11.13
N PRO A 92 4.16 -8.97 -11.76
CA PRO A 92 5.50 -9.31 -11.30
C PRO A 92 6.39 -8.07 -11.27
N LYS A 93 7.21 -7.95 -10.23
CA LYS A 93 8.14 -6.82 -10.08
C LYS A 93 9.52 -7.21 -10.59
N GLU A 94 10.20 -6.26 -11.21
CA GLU A 94 11.62 -6.43 -11.57
C GLU A 94 12.42 -6.69 -10.30
N ALA A 95 13.27 -7.72 -10.32
CA ALA A 95 14.15 -8.04 -9.21
C ALA A 95 15.61 -8.01 -9.64
N ARG A 96 16.47 -7.48 -8.77
CA ARG A 96 17.93 -7.47 -8.95
C ARG A 96 18.63 -7.90 -7.68
N GLU A 97 19.83 -8.38 -7.84
CA GLU A 97 20.71 -8.75 -6.75
C GLU A 97 21.81 -7.73 -6.58
N PHE A 98 22.00 -7.24 -5.35
CA PHE A 98 23.08 -6.34 -4.97
C PHE A 98 23.80 -6.92 -3.76
N ASN A 99 25.11 -7.14 -3.89
CA ASN A 99 25.94 -7.69 -2.81
C ASN A 99 25.40 -9.00 -2.19
N GLY A 100 24.91 -9.92 -3.03
CA GLY A 100 24.35 -11.20 -2.59
C GLY A 100 22.97 -11.11 -1.94
N LYS A 101 22.30 -9.95 -2.00
CA LYS A 101 20.94 -9.75 -1.47
C LYS A 101 19.99 -9.35 -2.58
N ARG A 102 18.82 -9.98 -2.62
CA ARG A 102 17.78 -9.74 -3.61
C ARG A 102 16.91 -8.54 -3.24
N TYR A 103 16.59 -7.74 -4.25
CA TYR A 103 15.78 -6.53 -4.15
C TYR A 103 14.71 -6.54 -5.23
N VAL A 104 13.59 -5.90 -4.98
CA VAL A 104 12.52 -5.64 -5.95
C VAL A 104 12.44 -4.15 -6.27
N LEU A 105 12.13 -3.84 -7.52
CA LEU A 105 11.93 -2.47 -7.97
C LEU A 105 10.52 -1.99 -7.60
N GLU A 106 10.46 -0.86 -6.92
CA GLU A 106 9.21 -0.20 -6.54
C GLU A 106 9.14 1.18 -7.20
N PRO A 107 8.12 1.44 -8.03
CA PRO A 107 7.93 2.77 -8.60
C PRO A 107 7.47 3.76 -7.55
N ALA A 108 7.86 5.01 -7.71
CA ALA A 108 7.34 6.11 -6.90
C ALA A 108 5.83 6.23 -7.04
N LEU A 109 5.17 6.74 -5.98
CA LEU A 109 3.73 6.94 -5.94
C LEU A 109 3.42 8.41 -5.74
N ALA A 110 2.72 9.00 -6.71
CA ALA A 110 2.19 10.34 -6.61
C ALA A 110 0.91 10.38 -5.76
N GLY A 111 0.67 11.49 -5.07
CA GLY A 111 -0.57 11.77 -4.38
C GLY A 111 -0.93 13.24 -4.52
N ASP A 112 -2.21 13.53 -4.78
CA ASP A 112 -2.71 14.90 -4.93
C ASP A 112 -3.18 15.48 -3.59
N VAL A 113 -3.61 14.61 -2.67
CA VAL A 113 -4.14 14.99 -1.35
C VAL A 113 -3.64 14.04 -0.29
N ALA A 114 -3.19 14.58 0.85
CA ALA A 114 -2.83 13.80 2.04
C ALA A 114 -3.82 14.07 3.17
N LEU A 115 -4.40 13.02 3.75
CA LEU A 115 -5.23 13.08 4.93
C LEU A 115 -4.42 12.59 6.13
N ILE A 116 -4.10 13.50 7.04
CA ILE A 116 -3.25 13.21 8.19
C ILE A 116 -4.10 13.27 9.46
N ARG A 117 -4.09 12.19 10.24
CA ARG A 117 -4.69 12.15 11.57
C ARG A 117 -3.61 12.42 12.62
N ALA A 118 -3.75 13.52 13.35
CA ALA A 118 -2.86 13.88 14.43
C ALA A 118 -3.61 14.07 15.76
N TRP A 119 -2.88 14.05 16.88
CA TRP A 119 -3.44 14.35 18.20
C TRP A 119 -3.72 15.85 18.34
N LYS A 120 -2.77 16.68 17.91
CA LYS A 120 -2.86 18.14 17.89
C LYS A 120 -2.21 18.67 16.62
N VAL A 121 -2.76 19.75 16.10
CA VAL A 121 -2.23 20.47 14.93
C VAL A 121 -2.28 21.95 15.27
N ASP A 122 -1.24 22.70 14.93
CA ASP A 122 -1.25 24.15 15.02
C ASP A 122 -1.74 24.80 13.71
N GLU A 123 -1.90 26.13 13.72
CA GLU A 123 -2.42 26.89 12.58
C GLU A 123 -1.48 26.88 11.36
N VAL A 124 -0.22 26.52 11.52
CA VAL A 124 0.77 26.42 10.45
C VAL A 124 1.02 24.98 10.00
N GLY A 125 0.25 24.01 10.53
CA GLY A 125 0.26 22.63 10.08
C GLY A 125 1.27 21.73 10.78
N ASN A 126 1.90 22.14 11.87
CA ASN A 126 2.73 21.25 12.66
C ASN A 126 1.87 20.24 13.41
N CYS A 127 2.17 18.96 13.24
CA CYS A 127 1.40 17.86 13.80
C CYS A 127 2.12 17.22 14.98
N VAL A 128 1.38 16.99 16.07
CA VAL A 128 1.84 16.19 17.21
C VAL A 128 1.06 14.89 17.22
N PHE A 129 1.76 13.77 17.26
CA PHE A 129 1.18 12.43 17.33
C PHE A 129 1.23 11.93 18.78
N ARG A 130 0.13 11.33 19.24
CA ARG A 130 0.09 10.71 20.55
C ARG A 130 0.58 9.28 20.41
N LEU A 131 1.61 8.93 21.19
CA LEU A 131 2.02 7.54 21.37
C LEU A 131 0.86 6.78 22.02
N VAL A 132 0.43 5.67 21.40
CA VAL A 132 -0.45 4.70 22.05
C VAL A 132 0.43 3.87 22.97
N PRO A 133 0.16 3.81 24.28
CA PRO A 133 1.05 3.16 25.26
C PRO A 133 1.33 1.68 24.97
N ASP A 134 0.46 1.00 24.21
CA ASP A 134 0.54 -0.43 23.93
C ASP A 134 1.03 -0.79 22.51
N SER A 135 1.58 0.17 21.77
CA SER A 135 2.13 -0.11 20.44
C SER A 135 3.67 -0.07 20.49
N PRO A 136 4.35 -1.22 20.41
CA PRO A 136 5.80 -1.29 20.61
C PRO A 136 6.64 -0.81 19.43
N SER A 137 6.12 -0.14 18.43
CA SER A 137 6.94 0.29 17.31
C SER A 137 6.31 1.39 16.47
N PHE A 138 6.35 2.63 16.95
CA PHE A 138 6.33 3.76 16.03
C PHE A 138 7.38 4.79 16.47
N LEU A 139 8.62 4.41 16.29
CA LEU A 139 9.71 5.38 16.13
C LEU A 139 9.70 5.76 14.64
N MET A 140 8.95 6.79 14.31
CA MET A 140 9.26 7.58 13.12
C MET A 140 10.28 8.63 13.55
N ASN A 141 11.53 8.38 13.23
CA ASN A 141 12.56 9.41 13.11
C ASN A 141 12.42 10.08 11.74
#